data_896d7e82cc6e8013f4fbcadba7de3dfa
#
_entry.id   896d7e82cc6e8013f4fbcadba7de3dfa
#
_cell.length_a   1.000
_cell.length_b   1.000
_cell.length_c   1.000
_cell.angle_alpha   90.00
_cell.angle_beta   90.00
_cell.angle_gamma   90.00
#
_symmetry.space_group_name_H-M   'P 1'
#
loop_
_entity.id
_entity.type
_entity.pdbx_description
1 polymer ?
#
loop_
_entity_poly.entity_id
_entity_poly.type
_entity_poly.pdbx_seq_one_letter_code
_entity_poly.pdbx_strand_id
1 'polypeptide(L)'
;MQMQAEQFKERIARIEECADEAKDAVQQGQASPELRQSVEQLHQQARQVKQQVQGAGNQQQMGQSQFQQAVDQLEQMGDRAIQACRRADSLDQQTQQAVQRAHDEISNLKKQIQMA
;
A
#
# COMPACT_ATOMS: atom_id res chain seq x y z
N MET A 1 -16.01 17.10 -2.77
CA MET A 1 -14.98 17.29 -3.81
C MET A 1 -14.37 15.95 -4.15
N GLN A 2 -14.22 15.69 -5.44
CA GLN A 2 -13.55 14.47 -5.88
C GLN A 2 -12.04 14.68 -5.83
N MET A 3 -11.34 13.63 -5.43
CA MET A 3 -9.89 13.64 -5.43
C MET A 3 -9.37 13.76 -6.86
N GLN A 4 -8.45 14.67 -7.09
CA GLN A 4 -7.86 14.84 -8.41
C GLN A 4 -6.88 13.72 -8.70
N ALA A 5 -6.72 13.39 -9.99
CA ALA A 5 -5.85 12.32 -10.42
C ALA A 5 -4.40 12.53 -9.97
N GLU A 6 -3.93 13.77 -10.00
CA GLU A 6 -2.56 14.08 -9.58
C GLU A 6 -2.34 13.81 -8.10
N GLN A 7 -3.33 14.16 -7.26
CA GLN A 7 -3.25 13.86 -5.84
C GLN A 7 -3.23 12.36 -5.60
N PHE A 8 -4.04 11.63 -6.35
CA PHE A 8 -4.06 10.18 -6.24
C PHE A 8 -2.71 9.58 -6.64
N LYS A 9 -2.11 10.09 -7.72
CA LYS A 9 -0.79 9.63 -8.15
C LYS A 9 0.25 9.85 -7.08
N GLU A 10 0.27 11.01 -6.45
CA GLU A 10 1.22 11.32 -5.39
C GLU A 10 1.05 10.39 -4.21
N ARG A 11 -0.21 10.14 -3.82
CA ARG A 11 -0.50 9.26 -2.69
C ARG A 11 -0.11 7.82 -3.00
N ILE A 12 -0.39 7.36 -4.21
CA ILE A 12 -0.01 6.01 -4.61
C ILE A 12 1.51 5.87 -4.67
N ALA A 13 2.21 6.87 -5.15
CA ALA A 13 3.67 6.85 -5.17
C ALA A 13 4.24 6.73 -3.74
N ARG A 14 3.64 7.44 -2.80
CA ARG A 14 4.07 7.37 -1.39
C ARG A 14 3.78 5.98 -0.80
N ILE A 15 2.63 5.41 -1.11
CA ILE A 15 2.30 4.06 -0.67
C ILE A 15 3.30 3.06 -1.23
N GLU A 16 3.64 3.19 -2.50
CA GLU A 16 4.62 2.30 -3.13
C GLU A 16 6.00 2.42 -2.46
N GLU A 17 6.42 3.64 -2.13
CA GLU A 17 7.66 3.85 -1.40
C GLU A 17 7.62 3.18 -0.02
N CYS A 18 6.52 3.34 0.70
CA CYS A 18 6.38 2.72 2.01
C CYS A 18 6.37 1.20 1.92
N ALA A 19 5.71 0.66 0.88
CA ALA A 19 5.70 -0.77 0.66
C ALA A 19 7.10 -1.29 0.30
N ASP A 20 7.86 -0.52 -0.46
CA ASP A 20 9.24 -0.86 -0.81
C ASP A 20 10.13 -0.90 0.44
N GLU A 21 9.98 0.09 1.33
CA GLU A 21 10.69 0.10 2.60
C GLU A 21 10.33 -1.12 3.44
N ALA A 22 9.04 -1.48 3.48
CA ALA A 22 8.60 -2.66 4.21
C ALA A 22 9.21 -3.93 3.62
N LYS A 23 9.27 -4.02 2.29
CA LYS A 23 9.88 -5.16 1.62
C LYS A 23 11.37 -5.28 1.97
N ASP A 24 12.09 -4.17 1.93
CA ASP A 24 13.50 -4.18 2.31
C ASP A 24 13.68 -4.61 3.77
N ALA A 25 12.83 -4.11 4.66
CA ALA A 25 12.92 -4.45 6.07
C ALA A 25 12.70 -5.95 6.30
N VAL A 26 11.70 -6.56 5.63
CA VAL A 26 11.45 -7.99 5.82
C VAL A 26 12.55 -8.86 5.18
N GLN A 27 13.22 -8.36 4.17
CA GLN A 27 14.34 -9.08 3.56
C GLN A 27 15.59 -9.04 4.44
N GLN A 28 15.83 -7.91 5.12
CA GLN A 28 16.97 -7.75 5.99
C GLN A 28 16.75 -8.35 7.36
N GLY A 29 15.52 -8.41 7.83
CA GLY A 29 15.18 -8.94 9.13
C GLY A 29 14.81 -10.41 9.09
N GLN A 30 14.46 -10.94 10.26
CA GLN A 30 14.00 -12.31 10.40
C GLN A 30 12.49 -12.37 10.34
N ALA A 31 11.93 -12.04 9.20
CA ALA A 31 10.50 -12.08 9.02
C ALA A 31 10.03 -13.49 8.67
N SER A 32 8.84 -13.86 9.10
CA SER A 32 8.25 -15.13 8.75
C SER A 32 7.95 -15.18 7.25
N PRO A 33 7.85 -16.37 6.65
CA PRO A 33 7.46 -16.47 5.24
C PRO A 33 6.11 -15.83 4.96
N GLU A 34 5.16 -15.95 5.90
CA GLU A 34 3.85 -15.33 5.76
C GLU A 34 3.96 -13.80 5.63
N LEU A 35 4.76 -13.19 6.51
CA LEU A 35 4.94 -11.74 6.47
C LEU A 35 5.65 -11.30 5.20
N ARG A 36 6.69 -12.01 4.79
CA ARG A 36 7.41 -11.68 3.56
C ARG A 36 6.47 -11.74 2.35
N GLN A 37 5.66 -12.77 2.29
CA GLN A 37 4.72 -12.92 1.19
C GLN A 37 3.68 -11.80 1.18
N SER A 38 3.13 -11.47 2.35
CA SER A 38 2.13 -10.42 2.46
C SER A 38 2.69 -9.07 2.03
N VAL A 39 3.90 -8.74 2.47
CA VAL A 39 4.55 -7.48 2.13
C VAL A 39 4.88 -7.44 0.64
N GLU A 40 5.36 -8.55 0.09
CA GLU A 40 5.67 -8.60 -1.32
C GLU A 40 4.42 -8.41 -2.18
N GLN A 41 3.30 -9.04 -1.80
CA GLN A 41 2.04 -8.84 -2.50
C GLN A 41 1.58 -7.39 -2.42
N LEU A 42 1.72 -6.78 -1.25
CA LEU A 42 1.38 -5.37 -1.08
C LEU A 42 2.22 -4.48 -1.99
N HIS A 43 3.52 -4.74 -2.04
CA HIS A 43 4.43 -3.98 -2.89
C HIS A 43 4.07 -4.12 -4.37
N GLN A 44 3.79 -5.35 -4.81
CA GLN A 44 3.42 -5.58 -6.20
C GLN A 44 2.12 -4.89 -6.55
N GLN A 45 1.12 -4.95 -5.68
CA GLN A 45 -0.16 -4.31 -5.93
C GLN A 45 -0.01 -2.78 -5.98
N ALA A 46 0.77 -2.21 -5.06
CA ALA A 46 1.01 -0.77 -5.07
C ALA A 46 1.70 -0.35 -6.36
N ARG A 47 2.67 -1.14 -6.82
CA ARG A 47 3.37 -0.86 -8.06
C ARG A 47 2.44 -0.93 -9.26
N GLN A 48 1.56 -1.93 -9.30
CA GLN A 48 0.59 -2.06 -10.38
C GLN A 48 -0.36 -0.86 -10.42
N VAL A 49 -0.86 -0.44 -9.26
CA VAL A 49 -1.76 0.71 -9.20
C VAL A 49 -1.03 1.96 -9.66
N LYS A 50 0.21 2.13 -9.23
CA LYS A 50 1.03 3.27 -9.66
C LYS A 50 1.18 3.30 -11.18
N GLN A 51 1.48 2.15 -11.77
CA GLN A 51 1.63 2.05 -13.23
C GLN A 51 0.32 2.35 -13.96
N GLN A 52 -0.79 1.84 -13.43
CA GLN A 52 -2.10 2.10 -14.03
C GLN A 52 -2.45 3.58 -14.00
N VAL A 53 -2.20 4.23 -12.88
CA VAL A 53 -2.50 5.66 -12.75
C VAL A 53 -1.60 6.48 -13.67
N GLN A 54 -0.32 6.17 -13.72
CA GLN A 54 0.61 6.89 -14.58
C GLN A 54 0.36 6.62 -16.06
N GLY A 55 0.07 5.36 -16.41
CA GLY A 55 -0.18 4.98 -17.78
C GLY A 55 -1.49 5.49 -18.33
N ALA A 56 -2.50 5.62 -17.47
CA ALA A 56 -3.83 6.09 -17.87
C ALA A 56 -3.91 7.61 -18.00
N GLY A 57 -2.85 8.31 -17.63
CA GLY A 57 -2.88 9.76 -17.44
C GLY A 57 -3.24 10.57 -18.65
N ASN A 58 -3.16 10.03 -19.86
CA ASN A 58 -3.37 10.82 -21.06
C ASN A 58 -4.66 10.50 -21.80
N GLN A 59 -5.26 9.33 -21.59
CA GLN A 59 -6.39 8.93 -22.43
C GLN A 59 -7.54 8.35 -21.65
N GLN A 60 -7.30 7.77 -20.50
CA GLN A 60 -8.34 7.20 -19.68
C GLN A 60 -8.14 7.63 -18.25
N GLN A 61 -8.95 8.53 -17.81
CA GLN A 61 -8.95 8.91 -16.42
C GLN A 61 -9.64 7.82 -15.61
N MET A 62 -8.98 7.38 -14.57
CA MET A 62 -9.62 6.45 -13.63
C MET A 62 -10.75 7.16 -12.93
N GLY A 63 -11.92 6.53 -12.92
CA GLY A 63 -13.06 7.05 -12.21
C GLY A 63 -12.92 6.84 -10.72
N GLN A 64 -13.80 7.50 -9.96
CA GLN A 64 -13.81 7.42 -8.51
C GLN A 64 -13.95 5.97 -8.03
N SER A 65 -14.81 5.20 -8.68
CA SER A 65 -15.03 3.81 -8.30
C SER A 65 -13.79 2.95 -8.52
N GLN A 66 -13.01 3.24 -9.56
CA GLN A 66 -11.76 2.52 -9.82
C GLN A 66 -10.72 2.85 -8.77
N PHE A 67 -10.63 4.12 -8.35
CA PHE A 67 -9.75 4.51 -7.26
C PHE A 67 -10.12 3.77 -5.99
N GLN A 68 -11.41 3.70 -5.68
CA GLN A 68 -11.87 3.01 -4.47
C GLN A 68 -11.53 1.52 -4.51
N GLN A 69 -11.73 0.87 -5.65
CA GLN A 69 -11.40 -0.55 -5.77
C GLN A 69 -9.91 -0.79 -5.58
N ALA A 70 -9.07 0.03 -6.19
CA ALA A 70 -7.62 -0.12 -6.08
C ALA A 70 -7.17 0.05 -4.64
N VAL A 71 -7.69 1.07 -3.96
CA VAL A 71 -7.33 1.33 -2.57
C VAL A 71 -7.87 0.25 -1.65
N ASP A 72 -9.08 -0.26 -1.91
CA ASP A 72 -9.62 -1.36 -1.11
C ASP A 72 -8.76 -2.60 -1.21
N GLN A 73 -8.26 -2.93 -2.39
CA GLN A 73 -7.35 -4.06 -2.56
C GLN A 73 -6.05 -3.84 -1.80
N LEU A 74 -5.50 -2.63 -1.87
CA LEU A 74 -4.30 -2.29 -1.11
C LEU A 74 -4.55 -2.41 0.39
N GLU A 75 -5.71 -1.96 0.86
CA GLU A 75 -6.04 -2.05 2.28
C GLU A 75 -6.11 -3.51 2.73
N GLN A 76 -6.72 -4.37 1.95
CA GLN A 76 -6.79 -5.79 2.29
C GLN A 76 -5.39 -6.39 2.43
N MET A 77 -4.51 -6.05 1.52
CA MET A 77 -3.14 -6.56 1.57
C MET A 77 -2.36 -5.97 2.73
N GLY A 78 -2.59 -4.68 3.01
CA GLY A 78 -2.00 -4.04 4.18
C GLY A 78 -2.47 -4.66 5.49
N ASP A 79 -3.76 -4.98 5.58
CA ASP A 79 -4.32 -5.64 6.75
C ASP A 79 -3.69 -7.02 6.95
N ARG A 80 -3.50 -7.79 5.88
CA ARG A 80 -2.84 -9.09 5.99
C ARG A 80 -1.41 -8.95 6.51
N ALA A 81 -0.69 -7.94 6.02
CA ALA A 81 0.67 -7.70 6.49
C ALA A 81 0.69 -7.32 7.96
N ILE A 82 -0.25 -6.48 8.41
CA ILE A 82 -0.37 -6.12 9.82
C ILE A 82 -0.68 -7.33 10.67
N GLN A 83 -1.60 -8.20 10.23
CA GLN A 83 -1.92 -9.42 10.95
C GLN A 83 -0.73 -10.36 11.05
N ALA A 84 0.02 -10.47 9.97
CA ALA A 84 1.24 -11.30 9.99
C ALA A 84 2.26 -10.75 10.96
N CYS A 85 2.39 -9.43 11.07
CA CYS A 85 3.25 -8.80 12.07
C CYS A 85 2.83 -9.16 13.49
N ARG A 86 1.53 -9.13 13.75
CA ARG A 86 1.01 -9.43 15.09
C ARG A 86 1.21 -10.87 15.48
N ARG A 87 1.24 -11.77 14.50
CA ARG A 87 1.47 -13.20 14.75
C ARG A 87 2.94 -13.53 14.96
N ALA A 88 3.83 -12.65 14.52
CA ALA A 88 5.26 -12.88 14.65
C ALA A 88 5.70 -12.62 16.09
N ASP A 89 6.41 -13.59 16.68
CA ASP A 89 6.76 -13.51 18.10
C ASP A 89 7.93 -12.59 18.38
N SER A 90 8.83 -12.40 17.42
CA SER A 90 10.01 -11.57 17.66
C SER A 90 10.39 -10.83 16.41
N LEU A 91 9.51 -9.90 16.02
CA LEU A 91 9.76 -9.07 14.86
C LEU A 91 10.51 -7.82 15.31
N ASP A 92 11.53 -7.41 14.55
CA ASP A 92 12.26 -6.22 14.90
C ASP A 92 11.39 -4.98 14.70
N GLN A 93 11.70 -3.93 15.46
CA GLN A 93 10.91 -2.72 15.51
C GLN A 93 10.88 -2.02 14.16
N GLN A 94 11.99 -2.04 13.45
CA GLN A 94 12.08 -1.39 12.14
C GLN A 94 11.09 -2.00 11.15
N THR A 95 10.98 -3.33 11.14
CA THR A 95 10.04 -4.02 10.27
C THR A 95 8.60 -3.70 10.64
N GLN A 96 8.29 -3.71 11.95
CA GLN A 96 6.95 -3.36 12.42
C GLN A 96 6.56 -1.95 12.00
N GLN A 97 7.48 -0.99 12.17
CA GLN A 97 7.21 0.39 11.81
C GLN A 97 7.02 0.57 10.31
N ALA A 98 7.83 -0.12 9.51
CA ALA A 98 7.71 -0.01 8.06
C ALA A 98 6.36 -0.53 7.56
N VAL A 99 5.93 -1.68 8.07
CA VAL A 99 4.63 -2.26 7.69
C VAL A 99 3.49 -1.37 8.18
N GLN A 100 3.58 -0.88 9.40
CA GLN A 100 2.57 0.01 9.97
C GLN A 100 2.44 1.29 9.16
N ARG A 101 3.57 1.87 8.74
CA ARG A 101 3.55 3.09 7.94
C ARG A 101 2.86 2.87 6.60
N ALA A 102 3.16 1.76 5.94
CA ALA A 102 2.51 1.44 4.67
C ALA A 102 1.00 1.31 4.86
N HIS A 103 0.57 0.61 5.90
CA HIS A 103 -0.84 0.45 6.22
C HIS A 103 -1.50 1.80 6.50
N ASP A 104 -0.84 2.66 7.27
CA ASP A 104 -1.39 3.97 7.63
C ASP A 104 -1.57 4.85 6.40
N GLU A 105 -0.62 4.83 5.49
CA GLU A 105 -0.73 5.63 4.26
C GLU A 105 -1.92 5.15 3.41
N ILE A 106 -2.13 3.85 3.33
CA ILE A 106 -3.27 3.30 2.61
C ILE A 106 -4.58 3.71 3.28
N SER A 107 -4.66 3.61 4.60
CA SER A 107 -5.85 3.98 5.35
C SER A 107 -6.18 5.46 5.18
N ASN A 108 -5.16 6.31 5.20
CA ASN A 108 -5.35 7.75 5.00
C ASN A 108 -5.90 8.04 3.60
N LEU A 109 -5.36 7.38 2.59
CA LEU A 109 -5.86 7.56 1.23
C LEU A 109 -7.30 7.11 1.10
N LYS A 110 -7.65 5.98 1.70
CA LYS A 110 -9.02 5.48 1.68
C LYS A 110 -9.99 6.49 2.30
N LYS A 111 -9.62 7.07 3.43
CA LYS A 111 -10.44 8.08 4.08
C LYS A 111 -10.64 9.30 3.18
N GLN A 112 -9.58 9.74 2.52
CA GLN A 112 -9.68 10.88 1.63
C GLN A 112 -10.62 10.62 0.46
N ILE A 113 -10.57 9.43 -0.11
CA ILE A 113 -11.45 9.06 -1.21
C ILE A 113 -12.90 9.01 -0.74
N GLN A 114 -13.15 8.45 0.44
CA GLN A 114 -14.51 8.33 0.98
C GLN A 114 -15.11 9.68 1.35
N MET A 115 -14.27 10.63 1.75
CA MET A 115 -14.72 11.96 2.12
C MET A 115 -14.90 12.90 0.93
N ALA A 116 -14.41 12.51 -0.21
CA ALA A 116 -14.46 13.34 -1.41
C ALA A 116 -15.85 13.37 -2.08
#